data_270e9cebe6119b2f911e7c956e192f6e
#
_entry.id   270e9cebe6119b2f911e7c956e192f6e
#
_cell.length_a   1.000
_cell.length_b   1.000
_cell.length_c   1.000
_cell.angle_alpha   90.00
_cell.angle_beta   90.00
_cell.angle_gamma   90.00
#
_symmetry.space_group_name_H-M   'P 1'
#
loop_
_entity.id
_entity.type
_entity.pdbx_description
1 polymer ?
#
loop_
_entity_poly.entity_id
_entity_poly.type
_entity_poly.pdbx_seq_one_letter_code
_entity_poly.pdbx_strand_id
1 'polypeptide(L)'
;MKSFSLFFLALLLSFTAFPQKKIAKIAVIQASGSPRQDPFLSNYDPTQVRPQMMAHFNKLLGLFEEAGQMGADLVCGPEDMQNIGAYGLHIDKKDIETGKILFSGLAVPVPSPITDQVAEIARQHRMYVIAPIYESEGEHIYNTSVIFDREGKIIGKHRKTLMPVLETWLVTNGDQYDVFQTDFAAIAIATCWEIYYPEIASIYALKGADIIFNPTMAKDNKPGQGLETAPLYLTRARDNSIYLAPVVLGQEGNGIIDFDGNVVAEALGQKDVVIMAEIDFSKERIARSDWWKAINGTDNVRALHLKSRRPDLNRILSDPNPPLMERYKDIHLTTGDRERQLKAVREVDYGSKSH
;
A
#
# COMPACT_ATOMS: atom_id res chain seq x y z
N MET A 1 37.58 52.76 -2.61
CA MET A 1 37.51 51.32 -2.30
C MET A 1 36.53 51.11 -1.14
N LYS A 2 35.28 50.73 -1.45
CA LYS A 2 34.26 50.48 -0.44
C LYS A 2 34.05 48.96 -0.38
N SER A 3 34.40 48.39 0.80
CA SER A 3 34.26 46.98 1.14
C SER A 3 32.77 46.68 1.36
N PHE A 4 32.19 45.76 0.58
CA PHE A 4 30.86 45.22 0.82
C PHE A 4 31.04 43.91 1.61
N SER A 5 30.68 43.96 2.90
CA SER A 5 30.54 42.73 3.71
C SER A 5 29.20 42.07 3.39
N LEU A 6 29.23 40.89 2.75
CA LEU A 6 28.09 39.99 2.65
C LEU A 6 27.90 39.24 3.99
N PHE A 7 26.83 39.57 4.71
CA PHE A 7 26.35 38.75 5.82
C PHE A 7 25.57 37.55 5.26
N PHE A 8 26.15 36.37 5.31
CA PHE A 8 25.42 35.12 5.09
C PHE A 8 24.64 34.81 6.38
N LEU A 9 23.32 35.01 6.35
CA LEU A 9 22.42 34.56 7.39
C LEU A 9 22.14 33.07 7.18
N ALA A 10 22.88 32.20 7.85
CA ALA A 10 22.62 30.78 7.91
C ALA A 10 21.36 30.56 8.74
N LEU A 11 20.24 30.25 8.09
CA LEU A 11 19.00 29.80 8.73
C LEU A 11 19.24 28.38 9.24
N LEU A 12 19.66 28.25 10.51
CA LEU A 12 19.68 27.00 11.24
C LEU A 12 18.21 26.57 11.47
N LEU A 13 17.67 25.75 10.58
CA LEU A 13 16.48 24.95 10.87
C LEU A 13 16.86 23.98 11.99
N SER A 14 16.59 24.38 13.24
CA SER A 14 16.60 23.48 14.37
C SER A 14 15.46 22.47 14.18
N PHE A 15 15.79 21.30 13.62
CA PHE A 15 14.95 20.12 13.78
C PHE A 15 14.92 19.83 15.27
N THR A 16 13.85 20.22 15.95
CA THR A 16 13.51 19.67 17.26
C THR A 16 13.21 18.21 17.03
N ALA A 17 14.20 17.35 17.27
CA ALA A 17 13.98 15.93 17.36
C ALA A 17 13.05 15.69 18.56
N PHE A 18 11.75 15.55 18.31
CA PHE A 18 10.86 15.01 19.33
C PHE A 18 11.40 13.63 19.70
N PRO A 19 11.41 13.26 21.00
CA PRO A 19 11.78 11.92 21.41
C PRO A 19 10.83 10.95 20.72
N GLN A 20 11.36 10.20 19.75
CA GLN A 20 10.57 9.27 18.96
C GLN A 20 10.09 8.15 19.88
N LYS A 21 8.77 8.00 20.02
CA LYS A 21 8.16 6.85 20.65
C LYS A 21 8.47 5.63 19.79
N LYS A 22 9.30 4.72 20.28
CA LYS A 22 9.73 3.57 19.46
C LYS A 22 8.79 2.37 19.56
N ILE A 23 7.87 2.36 20.52
CA ILE A 23 6.86 1.30 20.67
C ILE A 23 5.52 1.86 20.24
N ALA A 24 4.85 1.16 19.30
CA ALA A 24 3.56 1.59 18.78
C ALA A 24 2.63 0.38 18.53
N LYS A 25 1.34 0.62 18.69
CA LYS A 25 0.28 -0.33 18.33
C LYS A 25 -0.11 -0.11 16.88
N ILE A 26 0.24 -1.05 16.03
CA ILE A 26 -0.03 -1.04 14.60
C ILE A 26 -1.24 -1.90 14.32
N ALA A 27 -2.24 -1.34 13.62
CA ALA A 27 -3.45 -2.03 13.24
C ALA A 27 -3.59 -2.12 11.71
N VAL A 28 -4.14 -3.24 11.23
CA VAL A 28 -4.58 -3.44 9.86
C VAL A 28 -6.01 -3.95 9.84
N ILE A 29 -6.76 -3.60 8.80
CA ILE A 29 -8.19 -3.95 8.68
C ILE A 29 -8.35 -5.20 7.82
N GLN A 30 -8.96 -6.25 8.38
CA GLN A 30 -9.47 -7.38 7.61
C GLN A 30 -10.96 -7.18 7.36
N ALA A 31 -11.31 -6.73 6.16
CA ALA A 31 -12.68 -6.45 5.80
C ALA A 31 -13.19 -7.39 4.71
N SER A 32 -14.39 -7.91 4.90
CA SER A 32 -15.09 -8.64 3.83
C SER A 32 -15.46 -7.68 2.69
N GLY A 33 -15.47 -8.21 1.45
CA GLY A 33 -16.02 -7.47 0.32
C GLY A 33 -17.49 -7.11 0.54
N SER A 34 -17.94 -6.03 -0.06
CA SER A 34 -19.34 -5.60 -0.05
C SER A 34 -19.99 -5.84 -1.40
N PRO A 35 -21.33 -6.02 -1.46
CA PRO A 35 -22.06 -6.09 -2.72
C PRO A 35 -21.77 -4.86 -3.59
N ARG A 36 -21.66 -5.09 -4.89
CA ARG A 36 -21.50 -4.06 -5.91
C ARG A 36 -22.53 -4.25 -6.99
N GLN A 37 -22.96 -3.15 -7.61
CA GLN A 37 -23.72 -3.25 -8.86
C GLN A 37 -22.80 -3.78 -9.96
N ASP A 38 -23.24 -4.81 -10.65
CA ASP A 38 -22.55 -5.30 -11.83
C ASP A 38 -23.18 -4.67 -13.09
N PRO A 39 -22.46 -3.80 -13.82
CA PRO A 39 -23.02 -3.09 -14.96
C PRO A 39 -23.41 -4.01 -16.13
N PHE A 40 -23.04 -5.29 -16.08
CA PHE A 40 -23.36 -6.28 -17.11
C PHE A 40 -24.60 -7.11 -16.81
N LEU A 41 -25.12 -7.04 -15.61
CA LEU A 41 -26.34 -7.76 -15.24
C LEU A 41 -27.59 -6.98 -15.64
N SER A 42 -28.64 -7.73 -16.01
CA SER A 42 -29.92 -7.15 -16.40
C SER A 42 -30.62 -6.35 -15.31
N ASN A 43 -30.24 -6.56 -14.06
CA ASN A 43 -30.74 -5.86 -12.89
C ASN A 43 -29.82 -4.72 -12.42
N TYR A 44 -28.87 -4.27 -13.28
CA TYR A 44 -28.02 -3.14 -12.97
C TYR A 44 -28.84 -1.86 -12.75
N ASP A 45 -28.62 -1.25 -11.59
CA ASP A 45 -29.23 0.03 -11.24
C ASP A 45 -28.12 1.04 -10.88
N PRO A 46 -27.78 1.98 -11.78
CA PRO A 46 -26.74 2.95 -11.55
C PRO A 46 -27.01 3.87 -10.34
N THR A 47 -28.27 4.00 -9.90
CA THR A 47 -28.62 4.80 -8.73
C THR A 47 -28.13 4.18 -7.43
N GLN A 48 -27.88 2.87 -7.41
CA GLN A 48 -27.41 2.14 -6.24
C GLN A 48 -25.87 2.13 -6.11
N VAL A 49 -25.13 2.55 -7.13
CA VAL A 49 -23.66 2.49 -7.13
C VAL A 49 -23.07 3.35 -6.00
N ARG A 50 -23.44 4.63 -5.95
CA ARG A 50 -22.93 5.54 -4.90
C ARG A 50 -23.42 5.17 -3.49
N PRO A 51 -24.69 4.83 -3.25
CA PRO A 51 -25.11 4.29 -1.96
C PRO A 51 -24.34 3.07 -1.49
N GLN A 52 -24.07 2.10 -2.38
CA GLN A 52 -23.28 0.91 -2.02
C GLN A 52 -21.81 1.22 -1.76
N MET A 53 -21.21 2.11 -2.55
CA MET A 53 -19.87 2.64 -2.29
C MET A 53 -19.78 3.26 -0.89
N MET A 54 -20.71 4.13 -0.54
CA MET A 54 -20.74 4.79 0.77
C MET A 54 -21.00 3.80 1.90
N ALA A 55 -21.86 2.80 1.71
CA ALA A 55 -22.09 1.75 2.71
C ALA A 55 -20.82 0.94 2.99
N HIS A 56 -20.05 0.60 1.94
CA HIS A 56 -18.77 -0.08 2.11
C HIS A 56 -17.74 0.81 2.81
N PHE A 57 -17.60 2.06 2.36
CA PHE A 57 -16.69 3.02 2.96
C PHE A 57 -16.98 3.24 4.45
N ASN A 58 -18.25 3.44 4.80
CA ASN A 58 -18.69 3.63 6.18
C ASN A 58 -18.43 2.39 7.06
N LYS A 59 -18.54 1.18 6.49
CA LYS A 59 -18.13 -0.05 7.19
C LYS A 59 -16.65 -0.01 7.55
N LEU A 60 -15.78 0.40 6.62
CA LEU A 60 -14.35 0.52 6.89
C LEU A 60 -14.03 1.63 7.89
N LEU A 61 -14.76 2.76 7.84
CA LEU A 61 -14.63 3.80 8.86
C LEU A 61 -15.02 3.27 10.26
N GLY A 62 -16.03 2.42 10.36
CA GLY A 62 -16.38 1.76 11.62
C GLY A 62 -15.25 0.89 12.19
N LEU A 63 -14.51 0.21 11.33
CA LEU A 63 -13.33 -0.56 11.74
C LEU A 63 -12.14 0.35 12.11
N PHE A 64 -12.00 1.53 11.50
CA PHE A 64 -11.03 2.52 11.93
C PHE A 64 -11.36 3.09 13.31
N GLU A 65 -12.65 3.37 13.57
CA GLU A 65 -13.15 3.76 14.90
C GLU A 65 -12.83 2.67 15.96
N GLU A 66 -13.06 1.41 15.63
CA GLU A 66 -12.73 0.28 16.49
C GLU A 66 -11.23 0.22 16.78
N ALA A 67 -10.36 0.36 15.76
CA ALA A 67 -8.92 0.41 15.94
C ALA A 67 -8.51 1.55 16.89
N GLY A 68 -9.11 2.72 16.74
CA GLY A 68 -8.91 3.86 17.63
C GLY A 68 -9.34 3.59 19.07
N GLN A 69 -10.50 2.96 19.27
CA GLN A 69 -11.00 2.54 20.60
C GLN A 69 -10.09 1.50 21.26
N MET A 70 -9.46 0.61 20.47
CA MET A 70 -8.45 -0.33 20.94
C MET A 70 -7.09 0.35 21.25
N GLY A 71 -6.95 1.63 20.96
CA GLY A 71 -5.76 2.42 21.22
C GLY A 71 -4.65 2.22 20.19
N ALA A 72 -4.99 2.01 18.93
CA ALA A 72 -4.01 1.96 17.85
C ALA A 72 -3.25 3.29 17.73
N ASP A 73 -1.95 3.22 17.47
CA ASP A 73 -1.13 4.38 17.10
C ASP A 73 -1.20 4.66 15.60
N LEU A 74 -1.43 3.60 14.80
CA LEU A 74 -1.67 3.68 13.37
C LEU A 74 -2.62 2.58 12.91
N VAL A 75 -3.53 2.92 11.98
CA VAL A 75 -4.37 1.95 11.27
C VAL A 75 -4.21 2.10 9.76
N CYS A 76 -4.14 0.96 9.04
CA CYS A 76 -4.13 0.91 7.58
C CYS A 76 -5.36 0.18 7.05
N GLY A 77 -6.08 0.82 6.12
CA GLY A 77 -7.17 0.22 5.36
C GLY A 77 -6.68 -0.61 4.17
N PRO A 78 -7.56 -1.47 3.60
CA PRO A 78 -7.26 -2.20 2.39
C PRO A 78 -7.27 -1.28 1.15
N GLU A 79 -6.71 -1.76 0.04
CA GLU A 79 -6.80 -1.09 -1.27
C GLU A 79 -8.26 -0.87 -1.67
N ASP A 80 -8.56 0.30 -2.31
CA ASP A 80 -9.90 0.64 -2.80
C ASP A 80 -10.98 0.68 -1.70
N MET A 81 -10.76 1.48 -0.67
CA MET A 81 -11.76 1.67 0.39
C MET A 81 -13.13 2.15 -0.12
N GLN A 82 -13.19 2.70 -1.34
CA GLN A 82 -14.43 3.10 -2.01
C GLN A 82 -15.14 1.92 -2.70
N ASN A 83 -14.46 0.78 -2.89
CA ASN A 83 -14.97 -0.39 -3.61
C ASN A 83 -15.40 -0.09 -5.05
N ILE A 84 -14.67 0.77 -5.75
CA ILE A 84 -15.00 1.26 -7.10
C ILE A 84 -14.06 0.75 -8.19
N GLY A 85 -12.90 0.20 -7.86
CA GLY A 85 -11.89 -0.25 -8.82
C GLY A 85 -12.43 -1.24 -9.85
N ALA A 86 -13.34 -2.12 -9.44
CA ALA A 86 -13.97 -3.07 -10.33
C ALA A 86 -14.83 -2.40 -11.43
N TYR A 87 -15.42 -1.23 -11.19
CA TYR A 87 -16.16 -0.51 -12.23
C TYR A 87 -15.25 -0.07 -13.38
N GLY A 88 -13.99 0.25 -13.07
CA GLY A 88 -13.01 0.58 -14.08
C GLY A 88 -12.52 -0.62 -14.90
N LEU A 89 -12.46 -1.80 -14.28
CA LEU A 89 -11.90 -3.00 -14.89
C LEU A 89 -12.91 -3.80 -15.72
N HIS A 90 -14.22 -3.69 -15.44
CA HIS A 90 -15.26 -4.57 -15.96
C HIS A 90 -16.17 -3.92 -17.02
N ILE A 91 -15.72 -2.89 -17.72
CA ILE A 91 -16.58 -2.12 -18.62
C ILE A 91 -16.45 -2.59 -20.07
N ASP A 92 -17.61 -2.81 -20.71
CA ASP A 92 -17.72 -3.18 -22.11
C ASP A 92 -17.39 -2.02 -23.07
N LYS A 93 -17.07 -2.35 -24.33
CA LYS A 93 -16.73 -1.38 -25.37
C LYS A 93 -17.81 -0.32 -25.58
N LYS A 94 -19.07 -0.74 -25.47
CA LYS A 94 -20.22 0.16 -25.56
C LYS A 94 -20.37 1.06 -24.33
N ASP A 95 -19.88 0.59 -23.18
CA ASP A 95 -19.96 1.24 -21.88
C ASP A 95 -18.63 1.80 -21.39
N ILE A 96 -17.55 1.70 -22.20
CA ILE A 96 -16.23 2.25 -21.85
C ILE A 96 -16.36 3.72 -21.48
N GLU A 97 -17.04 4.52 -22.29
CA GLU A 97 -17.24 5.94 -21.98
C GLU A 97 -18.13 6.14 -20.75
N THR A 98 -19.23 5.39 -20.67
CA THR A 98 -20.14 5.45 -19.51
C THR A 98 -19.45 5.00 -18.25
N GLY A 99 -18.69 3.95 -18.28
CA GLY A 99 -18.02 3.46 -17.09
C GLY A 99 -16.75 4.24 -16.73
N LYS A 100 -16.03 4.78 -17.70
CA LYS A 100 -14.97 5.75 -17.44
C LYS A 100 -15.57 6.98 -16.74
N ILE A 101 -16.70 7.46 -17.20
CA ILE A 101 -17.45 8.55 -16.57
C ILE A 101 -17.90 8.16 -15.17
N LEU A 102 -18.44 6.93 -15.00
CA LEU A 102 -18.86 6.44 -13.68
C LEU A 102 -17.66 6.34 -12.73
N PHE A 103 -16.59 5.68 -13.12
CA PHE A 103 -15.39 5.54 -12.31
C PHE A 103 -14.78 6.91 -11.96
N SER A 104 -14.64 7.80 -12.94
CA SER A 104 -14.16 9.17 -12.75
C SER A 104 -15.07 9.98 -11.82
N GLY A 105 -16.37 9.77 -11.90
CA GLY A 105 -17.36 10.43 -11.03
C GLY A 105 -17.40 9.90 -9.59
N LEU A 106 -16.77 8.75 -9.32
CA LEU A 106 -16.68 8.15 -7.98
C LEU A 106 -15.33 8.39 -7.33
N ALA A 107 -14.26 8.56 -8.12
CA ALA A 107 -12.98 9.03 -7.61
C ALA A 107 -13.12 10.44 -7.02
N VAL A 108 -12.35 10.75 -5.99
CA VAL A 108 -12.51 12.00 -5.24
C VAL A 108 -11.23 12.82 -5.21
N PRO A 109 -11.31 14.16 -5.20
CA PRO A 109 -10.12 14.96 -4.93
C PRO A 109 -9.62 14.75 -3.50
N VAL A 110 -8.37 15.08 -3.27
CA VAL A 110 -7.75 15.08 -1.94
C VAL A 110 -7.24 16.49 -1.64
N PRO A 111 -7.82 17.21 -0.65
CA PRO A 111 -8.88 16.77 0.30
C PRO A 111 -10.30 16.74 -0.31
N SER A 112 -11.23 16.08 0.38
CA SER A 112 -12.64 15.94 0.02
C SER A 112 -13.49 15.53 1.23
N PRO A 113 -14.84 15.61 1.15
CA PRO A 113 -15.71 15.14 2.24
C PRO A 113 -15.50 13.66 2.63
N ILE A 114 -14.98 12.82 1.74
CA ILE A 114 -14.58 11.43 2.05
C ILE A 114 -13.30 11.43 2.91
N THR A 115 -12.29 12.17 2.49
CA THR A 115 -11.04 12.27 3.26
C THR A 115 -11.21 13.02 4.58
N ASP A 116 -12.14 13.95 4.66
CA ASP A 116 -12.47 14.69 5.91
C ASP A 116 -13.03 13.76 7.00
N GLN A 117 -13.81 12.74 6.63
CA GLN A 117 -14.29 11.74 7.57
C GLN A 117 -13.15 10.91 8.16
N VAL A 118 -12.15 10.54 7.33
CA VAL A 118 -10.95 9.84 7.79
C VAL A 118 -10.11 10.73 8.70
N ALA A 119 -9.94 12.00 8.32
CA ALA A 119 -9.23 13.01 9.11
C ALA A 119 -9.84 13.20 10.50
N GLU A 120 -11.18 13.20 10.59
CA GLU A 120 -11.90 13.33 11.86
C GLU A 120 -11.63 12.13 12.77
N ILE A 121 -11.66 10.89 12.25
CA ILE A 121 -11.35 9.68 13.02
C ILE A 121 -9.88 9.71 13.50
N ALA A 122 -8.94 10.08 12.63
CA ALA A 122 -7.53 10.22 12.99
C ALA A 122 -7.36 11.21 14.16
N ARG A 123 -8.00 12.37 14.07
CA ARG A 123 -7.97 13.41 15.10
C ARG A 123 -8.64 12.97 16.41
N GLN A 124 -9.82 12.34 16.34
CA GLN A 124 -10.60 11.92 17.50
C GLN A 124 -9.84 10.89 18.33
N HIS A 125 -9.20 9.93 17.68
CA HIS A 125 -8.43 8.87 18.34
C HIS A 125 -6.94 9.18 18.47
N ARG A 126 -6.48 10.33 17.95
CA ARG A 126 -5.06 10.74 17.97
C ARG A 126 -4.14 9.64 17.39
N MET A 127 -4.56 9.02 16.29
CA MET A 127 -3.80 7.96 15.62
C MET A 127 -3.48 8.36 14.18
N TYR A 128 -2.42 7.79 13.62
CA TYR A 128 -2.16 7.87 12.19
C TYR A 128 -3.13 6.98 11.43
N VAL A 129 -3.55 7.41 10.24
CA VAL A 129 -4.42 6.63 9.37
C VAL A 129 -3.84 6.58 7.97
N ILE A 130 -3.79 5.37 7.37
CA ILE A 130 -3.51 5.16 5.95
C ILE A 130 -4.82 4.76 5.30
N ALA A 131 -5.33 5.61 4.39
CA ALA A 131 -6.59 5.42 3.69
C ALA A 131 -6.36 5.28 2.18
N PRO A 132 -6.34 4.04 1.64
CA PRO A 132 -6.22 3.80 0.21
C PRO A 132 -7.53 4.07 -0.54
N ILE A 133 -7.52 5.03 -1.46
CA ILE A 133 -8.68 5.48 -2.24
C ILE A 133 -8.29 5.71 -3.71
N TYR A 134 -9.27 5.86 -4.59
CA TYR A 134 -9.07 6.44 -5.91
C TYR A 134 -9.20 7.96 -5.83
N GLU A 135 -8.09 8.65 -6.11
CA GLU A 135 -7.96 10.09 -6.13
C GLU A 135 -8.21 10.64 -7.53
N SER A 136 -8.96 11.72 -7.65
CA SER A 136 -9.07 12.50 -8.89
C SER A 136 -8.27 13.80 -8.78
N GLU A 137 -7.43 14.09 -9.80
CA GLU A 137 -6.65 15.32 -9.91
C GLU A 137 -6.62 15.77 -11.37
N GLY A 138 -7.37 16.82 -11.69
CA GLY A 138 -7.57 17.26 -13.07
C GLY A 138 -8.23 16.16 -13.92
N GLU A 139 -7.57 15.77 -15.01
CA GLU A 139 -8.04 14.68 -15.88
C GLU A 139 -7.50 13.30 -15.46
N HIS A 140 -6.70 13.23 -14.40
CA HIS A 140 -6.05 12.01 -13.93
C HIS A 140 -6.79 11.38 -12.76
N ILE A 141 -6.76 10.06 -12.71
CA ILE A 141 -7.16 9.28 -11.55
C ILE A 141 -5.95 8.49 -11.08
N TYR A 142 -5.73 8.48 -9.77
CA TYR A 142 -4.65 7.75 -9.12
C TYR A 142 -5.20 6.76 -8.10
N ASN A 143 -4.56 5.61 -7.98
CA ASN A 143 -4.74 4.70 -6.86
C ASN A 143 -3.82 5.21 -5.73
N THR A 144 -4.41 5.86 -4.73
CA THR A 144 -3.69 6.69 -3.78
C THR A 144 -3.94 6.24 -2.34
N SER A 145 -2.88 6.02 -1.59
CA SER A 145 -2.95 5.92 -0.13
C SER A 145 -2.69 7.29 0.47
N VAL A 146 -3.69 7.85 1.15
CA VAL A 146 -3.59 9.14 1.85
C VAL A 146 -3.19 8.87 3.30
N ILE A 147 -2.18 9.59 3.80
CA ILE A 147 -1.66 9.43 5.15
C ILE A 147 -2.07 10.64 6.01
N PHE A 148 -2.72 10.35 7.13
CA PHE A 148 -3.13 11.35 8.12
C PHE A 148 -2.33 11.21 9.40
N ASP A 149 -1.97 12.33 10.01
CA ASP A 149 -1.35 12.36 11.33
C ASP A 149 -2.40 12.34 12.46
N ARG A 150 -1.92 12.40 13.71
CA ARG A 150 -2.74 12.36 14.93
C ARG A 150 -3.67 13.58 15.11
N GLU A 151 -3.45 14.64 14.36
CA GLU A 151 -4.26 15.85 14.30
C GLU A 151 -5.26 15.83 13.13
N GLY A 152 -5.28 14.73 12.34
CA GLY A 152 -6.10 14.58 11.14
C GLY A 152 -5.57 15.36 9.93
N LYS A 153 -4.32 15.83 9.97
CA LYS A 153 -3.70 16.52 8.87
C LYS A 153 -3.13 15.51 7.87
N ILE A 154 -3.33 15.75 6.59
CA ILE A 154 -2.65 14.97 5.53
C ILE A 154 -1.16 15.32 5.56
N ILE A 155 -0.32 14.31 5.84
CA ILE A 155 1.15 14.45 5.87
C ILE A 155 1.80 13.91 4.59
N GLY A 156 1.06 13.20 3.76
CA GLY A 156 1.53 12.72 2.48
C GLY A 156 0.53 11.85 1.74
N LYS A 157 0.93 11.51 0.52
CA LYS A 157 0.20 10.61 -0.38
C LYS A 157 1.19 9.69 -1.06
N HIS A 158 0.85 8.39 -1.15
CA HIS A 158 1.52 7.46 -2.05
C HIS A 158 0.58 7.13 -3.20
N ARG A 159 0.96 7.45 -4.42
CA ARG A 159 0.27 7.07 -5.66
C ARG A 159 0.94 5.82 -6.23
N LYS A 160 0.17 4.76 -6.44
CA LYS A 160 0.64 3.48 -6.98
C LYS A 160 1.43 3.69 -8.27
N THR A 161 2.67 3.19 -8.29
CA THR A 161 3.63 3.43 -9.39
C THR A 161 3.63 2.31 -10.42
N LEU A 162 3.40 1.07 -9.99
CA LEU A 162 3.34 -0.11 -10.85
C LEU A 162 1.96 -0.76 -10.74
N MET A 163 1.34 -0.97 -11.87
CA MET A 163 -0.03 -1.47 -11.97
C MET A 163 -0.13 -2.67 -12.90
N PRO A 164 -1.10 -3.57 -12.68
CA PRO A 164 -1.52 -4.52 -13.70
C PRO A 164 -1.92 -3.77 -14.99
N VAL A 165 -1.69 -4.39 -16.14
CA VAL A 165 -1.92 -3.76 -17.45
C VAL A 165 -3.34 -3.17 -17.59
N LEU A 166 -4.35 -3.87 -17.09
CA LEU A 166 -5.75 -3.39 -17.17
C LEU A 166 -5.97 -2.08 -16.40
N GLU A 167 -5.32 -1.93 -15.25
CA GLU A 167 -5.46 -0.73 -14.39
C GLU A 167 -4.86 0.50 -15.08
N THR A 168 -3.80 0.34 -15.87
CA THR A 168 -3.14 1.46 -16.58
C THR A 168 -4.03 2.15 -17.63
N TRP A 169 -5.16 1.56 -17.98
CA TRP A 169 -6.09 2.19 -18.93
C TRP A 169 -6.96 3.26 -18.30
N LEU A 170 -7.08 3.26 -16.98
CA LEU A 170 -7.97 4.14 -16.23
C LEU A 170 -7.25 4.95 -15.18
N VAL A 171 -6.13 4.45 -14.69
CA VAL A 171 -5.38 5.01 -13.57
C VAL A 171 -4.01 5.44 -14.04
N THR A 172 -3.60 6.61 -13.63
CA THR A 172 -2.28 7.18 -13.90
C THR A 172 -1.28 6.66 -12.89
N ASN A 173 -0.08 6.29 -13.35
CA ASN A 173 1.01 5.87 -12.48
C ASN A 173 1.50 7.02 -11.59
N GLY A 174 1.79 6.72 -10.34
CA GLY A 174 2.64 7.56 -9.50
C GLY A 174 4.09 7.56 -9.99
N ASP A 175 4.89 8.44 -9.44
CA ASP A 175 6.27 8.69 -9.88
C ASP A 175 7.30 8.70 -8.73
N GLN A 176 6.85 8.37 -7.50
CA GLN A 176 7.68 8.48 -6.31
C GLN A 176 7.52 7.29 -5.38
N TYR A 177 8.60 6.95 -4.68
CA TYR A 177 8.64 6.00 -3.58
C TYR A 177 9.00 6.76 -2.30
N ASP A 178 8.01 7.32 -1.62
CA ASP A 178 8.21 8.14 -0.43
C ASP A 178 8.17 7.33 0.86
N VAL A 179 8.94 7.82 1.84
CA VAL A 179 8.93 7.34 3.22
C VAL A 179 8.42 8.47 4.10
N PHE A 180 7.39 8.19 4.89
CA PHE A 180 6.71 9.15 5.73
C PHE A 180 7.14 8.98 7.18
N GLN A 181 7.45 10.09 7.84
CA GLN A 181 7.87 10.07 9.24
C GLN A 181 6.67 10.17 10.16
N THR A 182 6.58 9.25 11.11
CA THR A 182 5.66 9.34 12.26
C THR A 182 6.43 9.65 13.54
N ASP A 183 5.73 9.79 14.65
CA ASP A 183 6.38 9.99 15.95
C ASP A 183 6.97 8.69 16.55
N PHE A 184 6.86 7.56 15.86
CA PHE A 184 7.35 6.26 16.33
C PHE A 184 8.22 5.50 15.30
N ALA A 185 7.97 5.66 14.01
CA ALA A 185 8.67 4.92 12.94
C ALA A 185 8.62 5.65 11.60
N ALA A 186 9.48 5.27 10.68
CA ALA A 186 9.42 5.62 9.28
C ALA A 186 8.56 4.59 8.53
N ILE A 187 7.47 5.02 7.91
CA ILE A 187 6.52 4.16 7.21
C ILE A 187 6.61 4.32 5.70
N ALA A 188 6.39 3.25 4.96
CA ALA A 188 6.28 3.25 3.51
C ALA A 188 5.02 2.48 3.07
N ILE A 189 4.59 2.72 1.84
CA ILE A 189 3.42 2.06 1.26
C ILE A 189 3.82 1.48 -0.09
N ALA A 190 3.57 0.19 -0.27
CA ALA A 190 3.70 -0.52 -1.54
C ALA A 190 2.33 -1.09 -1.90
N THR A 191 1.58 -0.41 -2.76
CA THR A 191 0.20 -0.79 -3.06
C THR A 191 0.12 -1.99 -3.99
N CYS A 192 -0.51 -3.07 -3.54
CA CYS A 192 -0.91 -4.24 -4.34
C CYS A 192 0.25 -4.79 -5.20
N TRP A 193 0.19 -4.57 -6.52
CA TRP A 193 1.14 -5.06 -7.51
C TRP A 193 2.60 -4.68 -7.24
N GLU A 194 2.84 -3.56 -6.57
CA GLU A 194 4.19 -3.07 -6.26
C GLU A 194 5.00 -4.04 -5.41
N ILE A 195 4.37 -4.82 -4.52
CA ILE A 195 5.09 -5.75 -3.64
C ILE A 195 5.71 -6.94 -4.39
N TYR A 196 5.24 -7.23 -5.61
CA TYR A 196 5.80 -8.30 -6.46
C TYR A 196 7.21 -7.95 -6.95
N TYR A 197 7.56 -6.66 -6.99
CA TYR A 197 8.87 -6.18 -7.43
C TYR A 197 9.81 -6.01 -6.23
N PRO A 198 10.85 -6.87 -6.10
CA PRO A 198 11.73 -6.86 -4.93
C PRO A 198 12.47 -5.53 -4.77
N GLU A 199 12.72 -4.83 -5.87
CA GLU A 199 13.40 -3.55 -5.88
C GLU A 199 12.66 -2.49 -5.07
N ILE A 200 11.33 -2.48 -5.10
CA ILE A 200 10.52 -1.48 -4.40
C ILE A 200 10.69 -1.60 -2.90
N ALA A 201 10.59 -2.82 -2.36
CA ALA A 201 10.82 -3.05 -0.94
C ALA A 201 12.25 -2.67 -0.53
N SER A 202 13.23 -2.96 -1.39
CA SER A 202 14.63 -2.59 -1.16
C SER A 202 14.86 -1.08 -1.22
N ILE A 203 14.19 -0.36 -2.13
CA ILE A 203 14.23 1.12 -2.20
C ILE A 203 13.70 1.71 -0.90
N TYR A 204 12.54 1.26 -0.41
CA TYR A 204 11.98 1.74 0.84
C TYR A 204 12.89 1.47 2.05
N ALA A 205 13.45 0.25 2.13
CA ALA A 205 14.39 -0.09 3.21
C ALA A 205 15.65 0.80 3.18
N LEU A 206 16.17 1.10 1.98
CA LEU A 206 17.31 1.99 1.79
C LEU A 206 17.00 3.46 2.08
N LYS A 207 15.76 3.88 1.87
CA LYS A 207 15.25 5.20 2.28
C LYS A 207 14.96 5.29 3.78
N GLY A 208 15.13 4.20 4.52
CA GLY A 208 15.02 4.17 5.98
C GLY A 208 13.65 3.76 6.51
N ALA A 209 12.79 3.16 5.69
CA ALA A 209 11.52 2.65 6.19
C ALA A 209 11.74 1.54 7.24
N ASP A 210 10.94 1.57 8.30
CA ASP A 210 10.90 0.55 9.35
C ASP A 210 9.79 -0.47 9.08
N ILE A 211 8.70 -0.03 8.44
CA ILE A 211 7.56 -0.86 8.07
C ILE A 211 7.04 -0.47 6.69
N ILE A 212 6.65 -1.48 5.88
CA ILE A 212 5.92 -1.29 4.63
C ILE A 212 4.50 -1.79 4.83
N PHE A 213 3.51 -0.95 4.54
CA PHE A 213 2.11 -1.36 4.40
C PHE A 213 1.84 -1.74 2.94
N ASN A 214 1.15 -2.87 2.76
CA ASN A 214 0.73 -3.32 1.42
C ASN A 214 -0.79 -3.43 1.35
N PRO A 215 -1.51 -2.31 1.19
CA PRO A 215 -2.93 -2.36 0.85
C PRO A 215 -3.09 -3.01 -0.53
N THR A 216 -3.94 -4.05 -0.63
CA THR A 216 -4.05 -4.86 -1.84
C THR A 216 -5.44 -5.47 -2.02
N MET A 217 -5.82 -5.73 -3.28
CA MET A 217 -6.98 -6.54 -3.64
C MET A 217 -6.60 -7.99 -3.99
N ALA A 218 -5.30 -8.27 -4.12
CA ALA A 218 -4.77 -9.60 -4.41
C ALA A 218 -4.01 -10.15 -3.19
N LYS A 219 -3.95 -11.47 -3.08
CA LYS A 219 -3.19 -12.14 -2.04
C LYS A 219 -2.24 -13.19 -2.60
N ASP A 220 -1.17 -13.46 -1.88
CA ASP A 220 -0.18 -14.45 -2.24
C ASP A 220 -0.48 -15.85 -1.66
N ASN A 221 -1.22 -15.92 -0.56
CA ASN A 221 -1.60 -17.17 0.09
C ASN A 221 -2.90 -17.76 -0.49
N LYS A 222 -3.08 -19.08 -0.31
CA LYS A 222 -4.31 -19.77 -0.70
C LYS A 222 -5.46 -19.45 0.26
N PRO A 223 -6.73 -19.53 -0.20
CA PRO A 223 -7.88 -19.36 0.68
C PRO A 223 -7.81 -20.26 1.92
N GLY A 224 -8.09 -19.71 3.10
CA GLY A 224 -8.06 -20.42 4.38
C GLY A 224 -6.67 -20.76 4.92
N GLN A 225 -5.60 -20.25 4.29
CA GLN A 225 -4.22 -20.41 4.77
C GLN A 225 -3.68 -19.09 5.30
N GLY A 226 -2.85 -19.16 6.34
CA GLY A 226 -2.24 -18.02 6.98
C GLY A 226 -1.06 -17.40 6.22
N LEU A 227 -0.57 -16.30 6.75
CA LEU A 227 0.57 -15.56 6.18
C LEU A 227 1.85 -16.38 6.13
N GLU A 228 2.02 -17.40 6.98
CA GLU A 228 3.17 -18.31 6.91
C GLU A 228 3.24 -19.08 5.57
N THR A 229 2.15 -19.14 4.80
CA THR A 229 2.10 -19.75 3.47
C THR A 229 2.21 -18.71 2.34
N ALA A 230 2.50 -17.46 2.67
CA ALA A 230 2.66 -16.35 1.74
C ALA A 230 4.15 -15.97 1.55
N PRO A 231 4.95 -16.76 0.81
CA PRO A 231 6.40 -16.60 0.73
C PRO A 231 6.82 -15.22 0.21
N LEU A 232 6.01 -14.60 -0.63
CA LEU A 232 6.26 -13.26 -1.13
C LEU A 232 6.42 -12.25 0.01
N TYR A 233 5.46 -12.20 0.93
CA TYR A 233 5.47 -11.23 2.03
C TYR A 233 6.60 -11.52 3.02
N LEU A 234 6.75 -12.80 3.42
CA LEU A 234 7.80 -13.21 4.35
C LEU A 234 9.20 -12.86 3.84
N THR A 235 9.42 -13.09 2.52
CA THR A 235 10.69 -12.81 1.88
C THR A 235 10.96 -11.30 1.83
N ARG A 236 9.97 -10.47 1.44
CA ARG A 236 10.16 -9.01 1.40
C ARG A 236 10.53 -8.42 2.76
N ALA A 237 9.87 -8.89 3.84
CA ALA A 237 10.20 -8.47 5.20
C ALA A 237 11.63 -8.88 5.57
N ARG A 238 11.97 -10.16 5.37
CA ARG A 238 13.24 -10.76 5.78
C ARG A 238 14.45 -10.22 5.00
N ASP A 239 14.37 -10.14 3.67
CA ASP A 239 15.48 -9.70 2.82
C ASP A 239 15.88 -8.26 3.10
N ASN A 240 14.90 -7.43 3.44
CA ASN A 240 15.09 -6.03 3.72
C ASN A 240 15.25 -5.71 5.23
N SER A 241 15.07 -6.70 6.10
CA SER A 241 15.10 -6.54 7.57
C SER A 241 14.18 -5.42 8.07
N ILE A 242 12.93 -5.41 7.60
CA ILE A 242 11.88 -4.45 7.92
C ILE A 242 10.57 -5.18 8.25
N TYR A 243 9.65 -4.50 8.93
CA TYR A 243 8.29 -5.02 9.09
C TYR A 243 7.50 -4.92 7.78
N LEU A 244 6.54 -5.83 7.58
CA LEU A 244 5.60 -5.78 6.46
C LEU A 244 4.18 -6.03 6.95
N ALA A 245 3.23 -5.23 6.49
CA ALA A 245 1.83 -5.34 6.87
C ALA A 245 0.94 -5.45 5.61
N PRO A 246 0.62 -6.67 5.12
CA PRO A 246 -0.37 -6.87 4.07
C PRO A 246 -1.78 -6.57 4.57
N VAL A 247 -2.57 -5.84 3.76
CA VAL A 247 -3.94 -5.43 4.06
C VAL A 247 -4.83 -5.71 2.85
N VAL A 248 -5.43 -6.90 2.84
CA VAL A 248 -6.14 -7.45 1.68
C VAL A 248 -7.63 -7.17 1.74
N LEU A 249 -8.21 -6.58 0.69
CA LEU A 249 -9.65 -6.38 0.61
C LEU A 249 -10.38 -7.69 0.29
N GLY A 250 -11.45 -7.95 1.05
CA GLY A 250 -12.39 -9.03 0.79
C GLY A 250 -11.90 -10.44 1.13
N GLN A 251 -10.71 -10.58 1.70
CA GLN A 251 -10.08 -11.87 1.94
C GLN A 251 -9.29 -11.91 3.26
N GLU A 252 -8.99 -13.12 3.70
CA GLU A 252 -7.98 -13.39 4.73
C GLU A 252 -6.57 -13.18 4.15
N GLY A 253 -5.57 -13.12 5.01
CA GLY A 253 -4.18 -12.88 4.60
C GLY A 253 -3.72 -11.47 4.98
N ASN A 254 -4.41 -10.89 5.95
CA ASN A 254 -4.06 -9.63 6.57
C ASN A 254 -3.26 -9.88 7.84
N GLY A 255 -2.32 -9.03 8.14
CA GLY A 255 -1.56 -9.16 9.38
C GLY A 255 -0.30 -8.32 9.40
N ILE A 256 0.60 -8.70 10.28
CA ILE A 256 1.89 -8.05 10.49
C ILE A 256 2.97 -9.11 10.53
N ILE A 257 4.03 -8.89 9.79
CA ILE A 257 5.21 -9.76 9.66
C ILE A 257 6.42 -8.97 10.16
N ASP A 258 7.26 -9.61 10.99
CA ASP A 258 8.47 -8.98 11.50
C ASP A 258 9.64 -9.03 10.50
N PHE A 259 10.71 -8.37 10.85
CA PHE A 259 11.95 -8.28 10.07
C PHE A 259 12.71 -9.63 9.94
N ASP A 260 12.33 -10.66 10.66
CA ASP A 260 12.84 -12.04 10.50
C ASP A 260 11.95 -12.89 9.58
N GLY A 261 10.78 -12.36 9.17
CA GLY A 261 9.80 -13.03 8.36
C GLY A 261 8.85 -13.91 9.19
N ASN A 262 8.68 -13.64 10.48
CA ASN A 262 7.71 -14.32 11.31
C ASN A 262 6.39 -13.54 11.33
N VAL A 263 5.28 -14.24 11.35
CA VAL A 263 3.94 -13.65 11.53
C VAL A 263 3.79 -13.20 12.98
N VAL A 264 3.57 -11.90 13.20
CA VAL A 264 3.37 -11.31 14.54
C VAL A 264 1.90 -11.30 14.92
N ALA A 265 1.03 -10.98 13.96
CA ALA A 265 -0.42 -10.95 14.13
C ALA A 265 -1.11 -11.26 12.82
N GLU A 266 -2.18 -12.08 12.89
CA GLU A 266 -3.11 -12.35 11.80
C GLU A 266 -4.46 -12.79 12.37
N ALA A 267 -5.52 -12.79 11.54
CA ALA A 267 -6.83 -13.28 11.92
C ALA A 267 -7.38 -14.23 10.87
N LEU A 268 -7.29 -15.55 11.14
CA LEU A 268 -7.84 -16.58 10.27
C LEU A 268 -9.29 -16.91 10.65
N GLY A 269 -10.13 -17.20 9.66
CA GLY A 269 -11.53 -17.55 9.86
C GLY A 269 -12.42 -16.40 10.35
N GLN A 270 -11.89 -15.19 10.47
CA GLN A 270 -12.62 -14.02 10.94
C GLN A 270 -12.89 -13.06 9.76
N LYS A 271 -13.92 -12.22 9.92
CA LYS A 271 -14.31 -11.20 8.93
C LYS A 271 -14.63 -9.90 9.66
N ASP A 272 -14.36 -8.78 8.99
CA ASP A 272 -14.65 -7.45 9.50
C ASP A 272 -14.08 -7.24 10.92
N VAL A 273 -12.75 -7.40 11.04
CA VAL A 273 -12.02 -7.30 12.32
C VAL A 273 -10.77 -6.42 12.18
N VAL A 274 -10.37 -5.85 13.31
CA VAL A 274 -9.09 -5.16 13.47
C VAL A 274 -8.05 -6.15 13.94
N ILE A 275 -6.95 -6.26 13.20
CA ILE A 275 -5.76 -7.04 13.58
C ILE A 275 -4.73 -6.04 14.09
N MET A 276 -4.26 -6.21 15.33
CA MET A 276 -3.35 -5.27 15.96
C MET A 276 -2.21 -5.97 16.69
N ALA A 277 -1.01 -5.40 16.59
CA ALA A 277 0.15 -5.79 17.37
C ALA A 277 0.87 -4.57 17.95
N GLU A 278 1.47 -4.74 19.11
CA GLU A 278 2.43 -3.79 19.66
C GLU A 278 3.82 -4.11 19.10
N ILE A 279 4.45 -3.12 18.46
CA ILE A 279 5.74 -3.26 17.80
C ILE A 279 6.74 -2.32 18.46
N ASP A 280 7.90 -2.87 18.82
CA ASP A 280 9.06 -2.11 19.27
C ASP A 280 10.01 -1.87 18.09
N PHE A 281 9.91 -0.71 17.47
CA PHE A 281 10.75 -0.29 16.34
C PHE A 281 12.20 0.04 16.74
N SER A 282 12.57 -0.06 18.04
CA SER A 282 13.96 0.00 18.46
C SER A 282 14.69 -1.33 18.27
N LYS A 283 13.95 -2.41 18.08
CA LYS A 283 14.52 -3.73 17.84
C LYS A 283 15.08 -3.85 16.44
N GLU A 284 16.21 -4.51 16.36
CA GLU A 284 16.89 -4.78 15.10
C GLU A 284 17.10 -6.27 14.91
N ARG A 285 17.25 -6.67 13.66
CA ARG A 285 17.57 -8.05 13.33
C ARG A 285 18.98 -8.41 13.74
N ILE A 286 19.11 -9.28 14.73
CA ILE A 286 20.38 -9.72 15.29
C ILE A 286 20.67 -11.15 14.83
N ALA A 287 21.91 -11.40 14.40
CA ALA A 287 22.37 -12.72 14.03
C ALA A 287 22.34 -13.68 15.25
N ARG A 288 21.88 -14.91 15.00
CA ARG A 288 21.64 -15.91 16.07
C ARG A 288 22.91 -16.63 16.54
N SER A 289 24.09 -16.36 15.97
CA SER A 289 25.31 -17.07 16.35
C SER A 289 26.48 -16.13 16.61
N ASP A 290 27.27 -16.45 17.65
CA ASP A 290 28.50 -15.74 17.97
C ASP A 290 29.54 -15.86 16.84
N TRP A 291 29.53 -16.98 16.12
CA TRP A 291 30.37 -17.17 14.95
C TRP A 291 30.09 -16.11 13.86
N TRP A 292 28.82 -15.82 13.61
CA TRP A 292 28.44 -14.76 12.65
C TRP A 292 28.99 -13.40 13.07
N LYS A 293 28.88 -13.05 14.36
CA LYS A 293 29.41 -11.82 14.92
C LYS A 293 30.95 -11.76 14.79
N ALA A 294 31.59 -12.87 15.06
CA ALA A 294 33.06 -12.95 15.01
C ALA A 294 33.61 -12.71 13.59
N ILE A 295 33.00 -13.27 12.56
CA ILE A 295 33.48 -13.13 11.18
C ILE A 295 33.07 -11.81 10.52
N ASN A 296 31.97 -11.18 10.95
CA ASN A 296 31.44 -9.97 10.32
C ASN A 296 31.70 -8.69 11.15
N GLY A 297 32.21 -8.81 12.37
CA GLY A 297 32.45 -7.68 13.27
C GLY A 297 31.18 -7.03 13.83
N THR A 298 30.02 -7.58 13.52
CA THR A 298 28.71 -7.12 14.01
C THR A 298 27.71 -8.25 14.02
N ASP A 299 26.77 -8.22 14.94
CA ASP A 299 25.59 -9.09 14.98
C ASP A 299 24.35 -8.44 14.32
N ASN A 300 24.41 -7.14 14.04
CA ASN A 300 23.33 -6.42 13.37
C ASN A 300 23.27 -6.77 11.88
N VAL A 301 22.27 -7.57 11.50
CA VAL A 301 22.14 -8.10 10.13
C VAL A 301 21.80 -6.99 9.14
N ARG A 302 20.91 -6.04 9.51
CA ARG A 302 20.53 -4.92 8.63
C ARG A 302 21.73 -4.02 8.35
N ALA A 303 22.51 -3.68 9.37
CA ALA A 303 23.70 -2.87 9.22
C ALA A 303 24.78 -3.57 8.35
N LEU A 304 24.97 -4.89 8.54
CA LEU A 304 25.89 -5.66 7.72
C LEU A 304 25.46 -5.64 6.25
N HIS A 305 24.21 -5.97 5.95
CA HIS A 305 23.71 -5.99 4.58
C HIS A 305 23.83 -4.60 3.92
N LEU A 306 23.51 -3.53 4.64
CA LEU A 306 23.63 -2.16 4.15
C LEU A 306 25.07 -1.79 3.80
N LYS A 307 26.03 -2.08 4.69
CA LYS A 307 27.45 -1.73 4.50
C LYS A 307 28.17 -2.62 3.49
N SER A 308 27.69 -3.84 3.28
CA SER A 308 28.30 -4.81 2.35
C SER A 308 27.75 -4.69 0.92
N ARG A 309 26.82 -3.77 0.65
CA ARG A 309 26.26 -3.58 -0.69
C ARG A 309 27.33 -3.17 -1.69
N ARG A 310 27.16 -3.66 -2.91
CA ARG A 310 28.04 -3.37 -4.08
C ARG A 310 27.20 -2.66 -5.18
N PRO A 311 26.77 -1.40 -4.96
CA PRO A 311 25.97 -0.67 -5.95
C PRO A 311 26.68 -0.49 -7.28
N ASP A 312 28.01 -0.51 -7.27
CA ASP A 312 28.87 -0.50 -8.46
C ASP A 312 28.62 -1.71 -9.40
N LEU A 313 28.19 -2.85 -8.86
CA LEU A 313 27.88 -4.07 -9.62
C LEU A 313 26.39 -4.18 -9.99
N ASN A 314 25.53 -3.36 -9.40
CA ASN A 314 24.08 -3.46 -9.54
C ASN A 314 23.49 -2.55 -10.64
N ARG A 315 24.32 -2.03 -11.55
CA ARG A 315 23.89 -1.09 -12.60
C ARG A 315 22.83 -1.66 -13.54
N ILE A 316 22.80 -2.97 -13.72
CA ILE A 316 21.82 -3.67 -14.53
C ILE A 316 20.37 -3.44 -14.03
N LEU A 317 20.17 -3.16 -12.74
CA LEU A 317 18.84 -2.89 -12.16
C LEU A 317 18.25 -1.55 -12.63
N SER A 318 19.10 -0.62 -13.08
CA SER A 318 18.67 0.67 -13.62
C SER A 318 18.77 0.76 -15.14
N ASP A 319 19.15 -0.33 -15.81
CA ASP A 319 19.18 -0.40 -17.26
C ASP A 319 17.77 -0.57 -17.82
N PRO A 320 17.23 0.38 -18.60
CA PRO A 320 15.91 0.26 -19.18
C PRO A 320 15.83 -0.88 -20.24
N ASN A 321 16.97 -1.33 -20.77
CA ASN A 321 17.05 -2.35 -21.81
C ASN A 321 18.05 -3.48 -21.44
N PRO A 322 17.83 -4.18 -20.31
CA PRO A 322 18.73 -5.25 -19.94
C PRO A 322 18.74 -6.36 -21.00
N PRO A 323 19.87 -7.09 -21.20
CA PRO A 323 20.03 -8.07 -22.27
C PRO A 323 18.91 -9.12 -22.38
N LEU A 324 18.26 -9.44 -21.25
CA LEU A 324 17.14 -10.39 -21.23
C LEU A 324 15.89 -9.86 -21.96
N MET A 325 15.74 -8.54 -22.08
CA MET A 325 14.60 -7.93 -22.82
C MET A 325 14.55 -8.37 -24.28
N GLU A 326 15.70 -8.62 -24.92
CA GLU A 326 15.74 -9.10 -26.29
C GLU A 326 15.04 -10.45 -26.47
N ARG A 327 15.10 -11.32 -25.45
CA ARG A 327 14.38 -12.61 -25.47
C ARG A 327 12.87 -12.47 -25.50
N TYR A 328 12.34 -11.36 -24.97
CA TYR A 328 10.92 -11.10 -24.80
C TYR A 328 10.42 -9.92 -25.63
N LYS A 329 11.18 -9.47 -26.63
CA LYS A 329 10.87 -8.30 -27.46
C LYS A 329 9.50 -8.38 -28.16
N ASP A 330 9.04 -9.59 -28.44
CA ASP A 330 7.74 -9.82 -29.10
C ASP A 330 6.56 -9.90 -28.13
N ILE A 331 6.82 -9.79 -26.82
CA ILE A 331 5.77 -9.75 -25.81
C ILE A 331 5.39 -8.29 -25.52
N HIS A 332 4.22 -7.89 -26.00
CA HIS A 332 3.70 -6.54 -25.82
C HIS A 332 2.68 -6.51 -24.69
N LEU A 333 3.02 -5.86 -23.57
CA LEU A 333 2.15 -5.76 -22.38
C LEU A 333 0.99 -4.78 -22.57
N THR A 334 1.16 -3.78 -23.45
CA THR A 334 0.22 -2.65 -23.59
C THR A 334 -0.62 -2.67 -24.86
N THR A 335 -0.32 -3.54 -25.81
CA THR A 335 -0.98 -3.59 -27.13
C THR A 335 -2.10 -4.63 -27.18
N GLY A 336 -2.54 -5.06 -26.05
CA GLY A 336 -3.65 -6.00 -26.01
C GLY A 336 -4.87 -5.39 -26.69
N ASP A 337 -5.54 -6.19 -27.44
CA ASP A 337 -6.93 -6.02 -27.70
C ASP A 337 -7.62 -5.92 -26.32
N ARG A 338 -7.93 -4.68 -25.90
CA ARG A 338 -8.57 -4.38 -24.61
C ARG A 338 -9.84 -5.19 -24.44
N GLU A 339 -10.61 -5.39 -25.52
CA GLU A 339 -11.81 -6.20 -25.52
C GLU A 339 -11.50 -7.65 -25.17
N ARG A 340 -10.46 -8.21 -25.75
CA ARG A 340 -10.05 -9.59 -25.49
C ARG A 340 -9.61 -9.77 -24.05
N GLN A 341 -8.89 -8.80 -23.49
CA GLN A 341 -8.43 -8.86 -22.09
C GLN A 341 -9.60 -8.70 -21.12
N LEU A 342 -10.51 -7.77 -21.39
CA LEU A 342 -11.73 -7.59 -20.60
C LEU A 342 -12.63 -8.83 -20.66
N LYS A 343 -12.77 -9.44 -21.84
CA LYS A 343 -13.49 -10.69 -21.98
C LYS A 343 -12.87 -11.81 -21.15
N ALA A 344 -11.54 -11.97 -21.20
CA ALA A 344 -10.83 -12.97 -20.41
C ALA A 344 -11.02 -12.76 -18.89
N VAL A 345 -10.95 -11.52 -18.41
CA VAL A 345 -11.20 -11.19 -16.99
C VAL A 345 -12.63 -11.55 -16.60
N ARG A 346 -13.63 -11.23 -17.44
CA ARG A 346 -15.02 -11.61 -17.21
C ARG A 346 -15.23 -13.11 -17.11
N GLU A 347 -14.62 -13.87 -18.02
CA GLU A 347 -14.72 -15.33 -18.03
C GLU A 347 -14.15 -15.95 -16.74
N VAL A 348 -13.09 -15.37 -16.19
CA VAL A 348 -12.48 -15.81 -14.93
C VAL A 348 -13.31 -15.38 -13.71
N ASP A 349 -13.73 -14.11 -13.66
CA ASP A 349 -14.42 -13.58 -12.47
C ASP A 349 -15.89 -13.98 -12.38
N TYR A 350 -16.55 -14.14 -13.52
CA TYR A 350 -18.01 -14.41 -13.57
C TYR A 350 -18.35 -15.81 -14.12
N GLY A 351 -17.49 -16.42 -14.91
CA GLY A 351 -17.69 -17.77 -15.42
C GLY A 351 -17.66 -18.85 -14.33
N SER A 352 -16.97 -18.61 -13.23
CA SER A 352 -16.89 -19.52 -12.08
C SER A 352 -18.11 -19.46 -11.13
N LYS A 353 -19.00 -18.49 -11.31
CA LYS A 353 -20.20 -18.28 -10.46
C LYS A 353 -21.47 -18.87 -11.06
N SER A 354 -21.39 -19.51 -12.22
CA SER A 354 -22.52 -20.16 -12.90
C SER A 354 -22.62 -21.66 -12.62
N HIS A 355 -21.98 -22.16 -11.55
CA HIS A 355 -22.13 -23.56 -11.09
C HIS A 355 -22.52 -23.64 -9.61
#